data_77f5e2f219c5254b4d07b1eca5143af8
#
_entry.id   77f5e2f219c5254b4d07b1eca5143af8
#
_cell.length_a   1.000
_cell.length_b   1.000
_cell.length_c   1.000
_cell.angle_alpha   90.00
_cell.angle_beta   90.00
_cell.angle_gamma   90.00
#
_symmetry.space_group_name_H-M   'P 1'
#
loop_
_entity.id
_entity.type
_entity.pdbx_description
1 polymer ?
#
loop_
_entity_poly.entity_id
_entity_poly.type
_entity_poly.pdbx_seq_one_letter_code
_entity_poly.pdbx_strand_id
1 'polypeptide(L)'
;MIGIDEDTCKVGLPNLEYFTSDATNDAIEWLYPNKEFNPKAALDTVILASTNEAVDKWNKTIQDMNPKDSKIYKSRDTFDEVDDEKDILKSILNPKVYKSFNRNGIPTHELEFKVDDICLVLRSLPSLDIATNTRVQIVEFFEHSIKVKTLNEPKSRYICIPRITFKFRLPYGESYQLTRVQIPLRLAYAMTFNKSQSQTIHKVLIDCTGEPFAHGHAYVAFSRVRDCKNVRVFVNKDQLHETGIRGREFEQMPFITNIVYQEVIKVEIDYDGID
;
A
#
# COMPACT_ATOMS: atom_id res chain seq x y z
N MET A 1 -15.23 11.69 -23.91
CA MET A 1 -16.02 12.17 -22.76
C MET A 1 -16.12 11.01 -21.79
N ILE A 2 -15.61 11.17 -20.59
CA ILE A 2 -15.76 10.21 -19.50
C ILE A 2 -17.21 10.36 -19.04
N GLY A 3 -18.06 9.35 -19.23
CA GLY A 3 -19.43 9.38 -18.72
C GLY A 3 -19.40 9.27 -17.20
N ILE A 4 -19.69 10.35 -16.51
CA ILE A 4 -19.95 10.33 -15.07
C ILE A 4 -21.45 10.11 -14.93
N ASP A 5 -21.84 9.03 -14.29
CA ASP A 5 -23.21 8.87 -13.82
C ASP A 5 -23.33 9.65 -12.50
N GLU A 6 -23.96 10.79 -12.54
CA GLU A 6 -24.09 11.72 -11.41
C GLU A 6 -24.85 11.10 -10.24
N ASP A 7 -25.75 10.15 -10.48
CA ASP A 7 -26.56 9.52 -9.44
C ASP A 7 -25.80 8.39 -8.70
N THR A 8 -24.87 7.72 -9.38
CA THR A 8 -24.15 6.55 -8.80
C THR A 8 -22.70 6.83 -8.47
N CYS A 9 -22.18 8.02 -8.78
CA CYS A 9 -20.75 8.36 -8.67
C CYS A 9 -19.83 7.36 -9.40
N LYS A 10 -20.33 6.65 -10.40
CA LYS A 10 -19.56 5.68 -11.18
C LYS A 10 -18.89 6.37 -12.38
N VAL A 11 -17.63 6.05 -12.58
CA VAL A 11 -16.81 6.55 -13.69
C VAL A 11 -16.38 5.38 -14.55
N GLY A 12 -16.74 5.42 -15.83
CA GLY A 12 -16.25 4.48 -16.81
C GLY A 12 -14.80 4.80 -17.22
N LEU A 13 -13.99 3.79 -17.42
CA LEU A 13 -12.59 3.89 -17.81
C LEU A 13 -12.41 3.41 -19.26
N PRO A 14 -12.81 4.22 -20.26
CA PRO A 14 -12.66 3.85 -21.66
C PRO A 14 -11.19 3.81 -22.06
N ASN A 15 -10.84 2.84 -22.91
CA ASN A 15 -9.48 2.65 -23.45
C ASN A 15 -8.42 2.28 -22.41
N LEU A 16 -8.82 1.87 -21.20
CA LEU A 16 -7.91 1.34 -20.21
C LEU A 16 -7.95 -0.18 -20.20
N GLU A 17 -6.80 -0.82 -20.33
CA GLU A 17 -6.69 -2.26 -20.20
C GLU A 17 -6.93 -2.68 -18.75
N TYR A 18 -7.57 -3.83 -18.56
CA TYR A 18 -7.93 -4.32 -17.24
C TYR A 18 -7.65 -5.82 -17.08
N PHE A 19 -7.59 -6.24 -15.82
CA PHE A 19 -7.63 -7.63 -15.39
C PHE A 19 -8.82 -7.85 -14.47
N THR A 20 -9.44 -9.00 -14.57
CA THR A 20 -10.49 -9.40 -13.63
C THR A 20 -9.90 -10.12 -12.42
N SER A 21 -10.66 -10.18 -11.33
CA SER A 21 -10.20 -10.73 -10.05
C SER A 21 -9.77 -12.20 -10.10
N ASP A 22 -10.17 -12.95 -11.14
CA ASP A 22 -9.70 -14.32 -11.43
C ASP A 22 -8.38 -14.37 -12.22
N ALA A 23 -7.95 -13.26 -12.83
CA ALA A 23 -6.73 -13.15 -13.62
C ALA A 23 -5.53 -12.57 -12.81
N THR A 24 -5.44 -12.89 -11.51
CA THR A 24 -4.38 -12.38 -10.63
C THR A 24 -2.98 -12.71 -11.13
N ASN A 25 -2.77 -13.92 -11.65
CA ASN A 25 -1.46 -14.33 -12.17
C ASN A 25 -1.06 -13.54 -13.42
N ASP A 26 -2.02 -13.26 -14.30
CA ASP A 26 -1.77 -12.48 -15.52
C ASP A 26 -1.44 -11.02 -15.18
N ALA A 27 -2.12 -10.47 -14.18
CA ALA A 27 -1.85 -9.14 -13.65
C ALA A 27 -0.43 -9.03 -13.07
N ILE A 28 0.01 -10.05 -12.33
CA ILE A 28 1.37 -10.10 -11.78
C ILE A 28 2.40 -10.32 -12.90
N GLU A 29 2.13 -11.20 -13.86
CA GLU A 29 3.03 -11.42 -15.01
C GLU A 29 3.17 -10.15 -15.85
N TRP A 30 2.08 -9.38 -16.01
CA TRP A 30 2.17 -8.09 -16.68
C TRP A 30 3.07 -7.11 -15.91
N LEU A 31 2.98 -7.05 -14.57
CA LEU A 31 3.82 -6.20 -13.73
C LEU A 31 5.29 -6.66 -13.74
N TYR A 32 5.50 -7.95 -13.56
CA TYR A 32 6.81 -8.59 -13.41
C TYR A 32 6.97 -9.72 -14.44
N PRO A 33 7.28 -9.40 -15.71
CA PRO A 33 7.47 -10.40 -16.76
C PRO A 33 8.52 -11.44 -16.34
N ASN A 34 8.25 -12.72 -16.65
CA ASN A 34 9.08 -13.87 -16.26
C ASN A 34 9.28 -14.00 -14.74
N LYS A 35 8.41 -13.38 -13.94
CA LYS A 35 8.56 -13.32 -12.47
C LYS A 35 9.91 -12.80 -12.00
N GLU A 36 10.50 -11.92 -12.78
CA GLU A 36 11.76 -11.27 -12.43
C GLU A 36 11.51 -10.11 -11.46
N PHE A 37 11.61 -10.39 -10.16
CA PHE A 37 11.52 -9.40 -9.09
C PHE A 37 12.85 -8.65 -8.90
N ASN A 38 13.45 -8.17 -10.00
CA ASN A 38 14.71 -7.46 -9.91
C ASN A 38 14.51 -6.03 -9.34
N PRO A 39 15.55 -5.44 -8.73
CA PRO A 39 15.44 -4.13 -8.07
C PRO A 39 14.98 -3.00 -9.00
N LYS A 40 15.33 -3.05 -10.29
CA LYS A 40 14.96 -2.04 -11.27
C LYS A 40 13.47 -2.13 -11.61
N ALA A 41 12.97 -3.34 -11.88
CA ALA A 41 11.54 -3.55 -12.10
C ALA A 41 10.72 -3.13 -10.87
N ALA A 42 11.23 -3.42 -9.68
CA ALA A 42 10.56 -3.05 -8.44
C ALA A 42 10.49 -1.54 -8.19
N LEU A 43 11.48 -0.76 -8.65
CA LEU A 43 11.43 0.71 -8.58
C LEU A 43 10.34 1.29 -9.45
N ASP A 44 10.23 0.75 -10.64
CA ASP A 44 9.38 1.28 -11.70
C ASP A 44 7.94 0.78 -11.61
N THR A 45 7.67 -0.21 -10.75
CA THR A 45 6.40 -0.95 -10.72
C THR A 45 5.79 -0.96 -9.33
N VAL A 46 4.47 -0.76 -9.23
CA VAL A 46 3.74 -0.88 -7.96
C VAL A 46 2.28 -1.26 -8.20
N ILE A 47 1.70 -1.95 -7.21
CA ILE A 47 0.25 -2.13 -7.10
C ILE A 47 -0.28 -1.07 -6.14
N LEU A 48 -1.30 -0.34 -6.56
CA LEU A 48 -2.01 0.61 -5.72
C LEU A 48 -3.37 0.06 -5.32
N ALA A 49 -3.69 0.07 -4.04
CA ALA A 49 -4.96 -0.39 -3.51
C ALA A 49 -5.58 0.61 -2.52
N SER A 50 -6.89 0.52 -2.31
CA SER A 50 -7.62 1.44 -1.43
C SER A 50 -7.38 1.15 0.06
N THR A 51 -7.21 -0.12 0.44
CA THR A 51 -7.12 -0.56 1.83
C THR A 51 -5.80 -1.21 2.17
N ASN A 52 -5.42 -1.19 3.46
CA ASN A 52 -4.23 -1.91 3.92
C ASN A 52 -4.38 -3.43 3.79
N GLU A 53 -5.58 -3.95 3.94
CA GLU A 53 -5.86 -5.38 3.79
C GLU A 53 -5.59 -5.87 2.36
N ALA A 54 -6.07 -5.13 1.36
CA ALA A 54 -5.77 -5.43 -0.05
C ALA A 54 -4.26 -5.33 -0.34
N VAL A 55 -3.59 -4.31 0.22
CA VAL A 55 -2.13 -4.16 0.12
C VAL A 55 -1.40 -5.35 0.73
N ASP A 56 -1.80 -5.81 1.90
CA ASP A 56 -1.16 -6.96 2.57
C ASP A 56 -1.39 -8.25 1.78
N LYS A 57 -2.59 -8.44 1.22
CA LYS A 57 -2.90 -9.58 0.35
C LYS A 57 -2.01 -9.60 -0.89
N TRP A 58 -1.88 -8.48 -1.60
CA TRP A 58 -1.02 -8.37 -2.77
C TRP A 58 0.46 -8.61 -2.43
N ASN A 59 0.94 -7.97 -1.37
CA ASN A 59 2.31 -8.14 -0.90
C ASN A 59 2.62 -9.61 -0.57
N LYS A 60 1.71 -10.30 0.11
CA LYS A 60 1.87 -11.73 0.43
C LYS A 60 1.84 -12.60 -0.82
N THR A 61 0.89 -12.35 -1.74
CA THR A 61 0.78 -13.11 -2.99
C THR A 61 2.07 -13.03 -3.81
N ILE A 62 2.66 -11.83 -3.93
CA ILE A 62 3.91 -11.66 -4.68
C ILE A 62 5.10 -12.27 -3.94
N GLN A 63 5.18 -12.09 -2.61
CA GLN A 63 6.23 -12.69 -1.80
C GLN A 63 6.23 -14.22 -1.88
N ASP A 64 5.05 -14.84 -1.94
CA ASP A 64 4.92 -16.30 -2.03
C ASP A 64 5.48 -16.87 -3.35
N MET A 65 5.52 -16.04 -4.40
CA MET A 65 6.16 -16.41 -5.68
C MET A 65 7.69 -16.41 -5.62
N ASN A 66 8.30 -15.75 -4.62
CA ASN A 66 9.73 -15.79 -4.39
C ASN A 66 10.10 -17.17 -3.78
N PRO A 67 10.90 -18.02 -4.47
CA PRO A 67 11.19 -19.37 -4.00
C PRO A 67 12.21 -19.44 -2.86
N LYS A 68 12.79 -18.31 -2.44
CA LYS A 68 13.81 -18.26 -1.42
C LYS A 68 13.22 -18.54 -0.03
N ASP A 69 14.07 -19.05 0.87
CA ASP A 69 13.69 -19.29 2.26
C ASP A 69 13.32 -18.00 2.97
N SER A 70 12.29 -18.08 3.81
CA SER A 70 11.84 -16.96 4.63
C SER A 70 12.52 -16.93 5.98
N LYS A 71 12.71 -15.72 6.54
CA LYS A 71 13.11 -15.49 7.92
C LYS A 71 12.06 -14.66 8.65
N ILE A 72 11.64 -15.15 9.82
CA ILE A 72 10.65 -14.49 10.66
C ILE A 72 11.35 -13.69 11.76
N TYR A 73 11.00 -12.42 11.88
CA TYR A 73 11.42 -11.51 12.95
C TYR A 73 10.24 -11.23 13.87
N LYS A 74 10.32 -11.68 15.12
CA LYS A 74 9.31 -11.39 16.15
C LYS A 74 9.69 -10.12 16.90
N SER A 75 8.72 -9.24 17.14
CA SER A 75 8.95 -8.05 17.96
C SER A 75 9.15 -8.40 19.43
N ARG A 76 9.80 -7.52 20.14
CA ARG A 76 9.80 -7.49 21.60
C ARG A 76 8.82 -6.40 22.03
N ASP A 77 7.72 -6.82 22.66
CA ASP A 77 6.66 -5.94 23.07
C ASP A 77 6.63 -5.80 24.59
N THR A 78 6.59 -4.56 25.10
CA THR A 78 6.48 -4.24 26.52
C THR A 78 5.39 -3.20 26.73
N PHE A 79 4.72 -3.25 27.89
CA PHE A 79 3.74 -2.26 28.29
C PHE A 79 4.35 -1.28 29.26
N ASP A 80 4.24 -0.01 28.95
CA ASP A 80 4.53 1.06 29.89
C ASP A 80 3.18 1.47 30.54
N GLU A 81 3.07 1.30 31.83
CA GLU A 81 1.90 1.74 32.62
C GLU A 81 1.99 3.24 32.81
N VAL A 82 0.92 3.96 32.48
CA VAL A 82 0.88 5.43 32.64
C VAL A 82 0.18 5.83 33.92
N ASP A 83 -0.66 4.95 34.55
CA ASP A 83 -1.39 5.21 35.79
C ASP A 83 -1.52 4.01 36.71
N ASP A 84 -1.82 4.27 38.01
CA ASP A 84 -1.81 3.32 39.13
C ASP A 84 -2.88 2.20 39.15
N GLU A 85 -3.73 2.07 38.13
CA GLU A 85 -4.73 0.98 38.03
C GLU A 85 -4.15 -0.32 37.47
N LYS A 86 -3.23 -0.89 38.22
CA LYS A 86 -2.22 -1.86 37.73
C LYS A 86 -2.70 -3.26 37.41
N ASP A 87 -3.75 -3.78 38.02
CA ASP A 87 -3.94 -5.22 38.09
C ASP A 87 -5.07 -5.81 37.23
N ILE A 88 -6.10 -5.04 36.91
CA ILE A 88 -7.28 -5.57 36.23
C ILE A 88 -7.01 -5.74 34.71
N LEU A 89 -6.23 -4.86 34.11
CA LEU A 89 -5.99 -4.89 32.67
C LEU A 89 -4.84 -5.80 32.25
N LYS A 90 -3.88 -6.10 33.14
CA LYS A 90 -2.88 -7.16 32.88
C LYS A 90 -3.53 -8.52 32.65
N SER A 91 -4.65 -8.79 33.30
CA SER A 91 -5.42 -10.00 33.10
C SER A 91 -6.27 -10.01 31.82
N ILE A 92 -6.65 -8.83 31.32
CA ILE A 92 -7.49 -8.64 30.13
C ILE A 92 -6.65 -8.56 28.85
N LEU A 93 -5.43 -8.02 28.89
CA LEU A 93 -4.53 -7.93 27.73
C LEU A 93 -3.85 -9.27 27.49
N ASN A 94 -4.62 -10.20 26.93
CA ASN A 94 -4.06 -11.45 26.41
C ASN A 94 -2.93 -11.12 25.41
N PRO A 95 -1.73 -11.74 25.53
CA PRO A 95 -0.65 -11.60 24.57
C PRO A 95 -1.05 -11.77 23.11
N LYS A 96 -2.08 -12.55 22.82
CA LYS A 96 -2.64 -12.72 21.48
C LYS A 96 -3.25 -11.43 20.94
N VAL A 97 -3.85 -10.58 21.79
CA VAL A 97 -4.54 -9.35 21.39
C VAL A 97 -3.54 -8.27 20.97
N TYR A 98 -2.51 -7.99 21.77
CA TYR A 98 -1.54 -6.95 21.41
C TYR A 98 -0.58 -7.38 20.30
N LYS A 99 -0.35 -8.68 20.14
CA LYS A 99 0.43 -9.21 19.01
C LYS A 99 -0.27 -9.05 17.68
N SER A 100 -1.60 -9.19 17.66
CA SER A 100 -2.43 -8.98 16.45
C SER A 100 -2.63 -7.51 16.12
N PHE A 101 -2.21 -6.59 17.00
CA PHE A 101 -2.43 -5.16 16.79
C PHE A 101 -1.64 -4.64 15.59
N ASN A 102 -2.37 -4.17 14.59
CA ASN A 102 -1.84 -3.58 13.36
C ASN A 102 -2.25 -2.11 13.27
N ARG A 103 -1.29 -1.20 13.21
CA ARG A 103 -1.51 0.24 13.07
C ARG A 103 -0.61 0.79 11.96
N ASN A 104 -1.14 1.75 11.22
CA ASN A 104 -0.38 2.42 10.17
C ASN A 104 0.94 3.00 10.69
N GLY A 105 2.05 2.71 9.99
CA GLY A 105 3.39 3.19 10.35
C GLY A 105 4.09 2.40 11.45
N ILE A 106 3.45 1.34 11.99
CA ILE A 106 4.04 0.43 12.98
C ILE A 106 4.14 -0.97 12.36
N PRO A 107 5.30 -1.62 12.45
CA PRO A 107 5.44 -2.99 11.96
C PRO A 107 4.61 -3.97 12.80
N THR A 108 4.14 -5.04 12.19
CA THR A 108 3.45 -6.14 12.87
C THR A 108 4.36 -6.86 13.86
N HIS A 109 3.78 -7.64 14.77
CA HIS A 109 4.54 -8.46 15.74
C HIS A 109 5.45 -9.45 15.02
N GLU A 110 4.96 -10.11 14.00
CA GLU A 110 5.72 -11.04 13.17
C GLU A 110 5.91 -10.43 11.79
N LEU A 111 7.17 -10.37 11.36
CA LEU A 111 7.58 -9.95 10.03
C LEU A 111 8.25 -11.13 9.36
N GLU A 112 7.69 -11.57 8.25
CA GLU A 112 8.27 -12.60 7.41
C GLU A 112 8.87 -11.95 6.17
N PHE A 113 10.14 -12.19 5.94
CA PHE A 113 10.87 -11.66 4.80
C PHE A 113 11.69 -12.75 4.11
N LYS A 114 11.89 -12.57 2.79
CA LYS A 114 12.79 -13.37 1.96
C LYS A 114 13.90 -12.47 1.40
N VAL A 115 15.04 -13.08 1.06
CA VAL A 115 16.08 -12.35 0.31
C VAL A 115 15.50 -11.88 -1.02
N ASP A 116 15.86 -10.68 -1.45
CA ASP A 116 15.34 -9.93 -2.59
C ASP A 116 13.94 -9.35 -2.41
N ASP A 117 13.28 -9.54 -1.27
CA ASP A 117 12.02 -8.83 -1.02
C ASP A 117 12.22 -7.31 -1.09
N ILE A 118 11.23 -6.66 -1.69
CA ILE A 118 11.14 -5.21 -1.75
C ILE A 118 10.34 -4.72 -0.56
N CYS A 119 10.95 -3.82 0.20
CA CYS A 119 10.37 -3.28 1.41
C CYS A 119 10.35 -1.75 1.41
N LEU A 120 9.49 -1.19 2.25
CA LEU A 120 9.39 0.23 2.56
C LEU A 120 9.87 0.47 3.99
N VAL A 121 10.69 1.51 4.19
CA VAL A 121 11.12 1.95 5.51
C VAL A 121 9.97 2.72 6.18
N LEU A 122 9.53 2.25 7.34
CA LEU A 122 8.35 2.79 8.04
C LEU A 122 8.66 4.06 8.86
N ARG A 123 9.91 4.30 9.20
CA ARG A 123 10.34 5.45 10.01
C ARG A 123 11.69 5.95 9.55
N SER A 124 11.86 7.27 9.50
CA SER A 124 13.17 7.88 9.22
C SER A 124 14.23 7.45 10.23
N LEU A 125 15.41 7.13 9.71
CA LEU A 125 16.58 6.73 10.48
C LEU A 125 17.73 7.71 10.20
N PRO A 126 17.77 8.88 10.91
CA PRO A 126 18.72 9.94 10.61
C PRO A 126 20.18 9.49 10.72
N SER A 127 20.50 8.59 11.66
CA SER A 127 21.85 8.01 11.81
C SER A 127 22.32 7.20 10.60
N LEU A 128 21.41 6.73 9.78
CA LEU A 128 21.67 5.98 8.55
C LEU A 128 21.37 6.80 7.30
N ASP A 129 20.93 8.05 7.48
CA ASP A 129 20.50 8.94 6.41
C ASP A 129 19.45 8.28 5.50
N ILE A 130 18.42 7.68 6.10
CA ILE A 130 17.28 7.07 5.44
C ILE A 130 16.00 7.77 5.85
N ALA A 131 15.22 8.21 4.86
CA ALA A 131 13.90 8.79 5.06
C ALA A 131 12.81 7.71 5.17
N THR A 132 11.69 8.05 5.81
CA THR A 132 10.46 7.28 5.75
C THR A 132 10.01 7.12 4.28
N ASN A 133 9.42 5.99 3.95
CA ASN A 133 8.98 5.61 2.61
C ASN A 133 10.12 5.39 1.60
N THR A 134 11.39 5.33 2.03
CA THR A 134 12.47 4.84 1.16
C THR A 134 12.24 3.37 0.83
N ARG A 135 12.28 3.02 -0.46
CA ARG A 135 12.18 1.63 -0.92
C ARG A 135 13.56 0.98 -0.87
N VAL A 136 13.59 -0.23 -0.34
CA VAL A 136 14.82 -1.00 -0.15
C VAL A 136 14.60 -2.46 -0.59
N GLN A 137 15.68 -3.10 -1.03
CA GLN A 137 15.73 -4.54 -1.30
C GLN A 137 16.47 -5.25 -0.17
N ILE A 138 15.94 -6.36 0.30
CA ILE A 138 16.60 -7.20 1.29
C ILE A 138 17.74 -7.97 0.65
N VAL A 139 18.91 -7.91 1.27
CA VAL A 139 20.14 -8.57 0.78
C VAL A 139 20.54 -9.72 1.69
N GLU A 140 20.54 -9.50 3.01
CA GLU A 140 21.06 -10.47 3.97
C GLU A 140 20.38 -10.30 5.34
N PHE A 141 20.19 -11.39 6.04
CA PHE A 141 19.57 -11.43 7.34
C PHE A 141 20.58 -11.63 8.46
N PHE A 142 20.58 -10.72 9.45
CA PHE A 142 21.26 -10.91 10.72
C PHE A 142 20.25 -11.19 11.85
N GLU A 143 20.70 -11.46 13.06
CA GLU A 143 19.82 -11.74 14.19
C GLU A 143 19.01 -10.51 14.62
N HIS A 144 19.65 -9.34 14.67
CA HIS A 144 19.05 -8.10 15.18
C HIS A 144 18.90 -7.00 14.13
N SER A 145 19.31 -7.24 12.90
CA SER A 145 19.26 -6.27 11.79
C SER A 145 19.07 -6.97 10.47
N ILE A 146 18.73 -6.19 9.45
CA ILE A 146 18.62 -6.66 8.06
C ILE A 146 19.50 -5.76 7.20
N LYS A 147 20.38 -6.36 6.40
CA LYS A 147 21.14 -5.64 5.37
C LYS A 147 20.26 -5.45 4.16
N VAL A 148 20.13 -4.23 3.74
CA VAL A 148 19.32 -3.82 2.60
C VAL A 148 20.14 -3.01 1.61
N LYS A 149 19.65 -2.95 0.37
CA LYS A 149 20.14 -2.06 -0.69
C LYS A 149 19.07 -1.00 -0.95
N THR A 150 19.43 0.29 -0.89
CA THR A 150 18.50 1.38 -1.21
C THR A 150 18.19 1.40 -2.70
N LEU A 151 16.93 1.72 -3.05
CA LEU A 151 16.46 1.72 -4.43
C LEU A 151 16.17 3.11 -4.97
N ASN A 152 15.75 4.06 -4.14
CA ASN A 152 15.24 5.38 -4.55
C ASN A 152 16.31 6.49 -4.57
N GLU A 153 17.58 6.16 -4.42
CA GLU A 153 18.67 7.16 -4.36
C GLU A 153 19.47 7.20 -5.66
N PRO A 154 20.13 8.33 -5.98
CA PRO A 154 20.97 8.46 -7.17
C PRO A 154 22.08 7.41 -7.25
N LYS A 155 22.55 6.94 -6.06
CA LYS A 155 23.48 5.82 -5.92
C LYS A 155 22.96 4.85 -4.90
N SER A 156 22.65 3.64 -5.33
CA SER A 156 22.30 2.55 -4.40
C SER A 156 23.41 2.28 -3.42
N ARG A 157 23.07 2.20 -2.13
CA ARG A 157 24.01 1.88 -1.05
C ARG A 157 23.50 0.73 -0.20
N TYR A 158 24.41 0.01 0.42
CA TYR A 158 24.10 -1.08 1.35
C TYR A 158 24.08 -0.55 2.77
N ILE A 159 23.02 -0.87 3.52
CA ILE A 159 22.79 -0.37 4.88
C ILE A 159 22.26 -1.50 5.73
N CYS A 160 22.68 -1.56 7.01
CA CYS A 160 22.12 -2.47 7.98
C CYS A 160 21.04 -1.74 8.80
N ILE A 161 19.79 -2.14 8.66
CA ILE A 161 18.65 -1.57 9.37
C ILE A 161 18.45 -2.36 10.68
N PRO A 162 18.64 -1.74 11.85
CA PRO A 162 18.44 -2.38 13.14
C PRO A 162 16.98 -2.40 13.55
N ARG A 163 16.67 -3.12 14.63
CA ARG A 163 15.41 -2.96 15.36
C ARG A 163 15.35 -1.58 15.99
N ILE A 164 14.18 -0.93 15.92
CA ILE A 164 13.92 0.33 16.58
C ILE A 164 12.68 0.25 17.46
N THR A 165 12.54 1.23 18.35
CA THR A 165 11.41 1.32 19.28
C THR A 165 10.26 2.10 18.67
N PHE A 166 9.08 1.51 18.71
CA PHE A 166 7.79 2.14 18.38
C PHE A 166 6.96 2.26 19.65
N LYS A 167 6.54 3.46 20.01
CA LYS A 167 5.63 3.72 21.12
C LYS A 167 4.28 4.14 20.59
N PHE A 168 3.21 3.49 21.02
CA PHE A 168 1.86 3.82 20.59
C PHE A 168 0.81 3.43 21.64
N ARG A 169 -0.28 4.21 21.69
CA ARG A 169 -1.39 3.94 22.59
C ARG A 169 -2.33 2.91 22.01
N LEU A 170 -2.87 2.06 22.86
CA LEU A 170 -3.88 1.07 22.47
C LEU A 170 -5.27 1.74 22.38
N PRO A 171 -6.17 1.24 21.53
CA PRO A 171 -7.51 1.82 21.37
C PRO A 171 -8.44 1.58 22.58
N TYR A 172 -8.01 0.79 23.56
CA TYR A 172 -8.82 0.38 24.71
C TYR A 172 -8.65 1.26 25.96
N GLY A 173 -8.02 2.42 25.86
CA GLY A 173 -7.84 3.38 26.95
C GLY A 173 -6.59 4.23 26.79
N GLU A 174 -6.65 5.49 27.23
CA GLU A 174 -5.54 6.43 27.11
C GLU A 174 -4.34 6.08 28.01
N SER A 175 -4.58 5.25 29.04
CA SER A 175 -3.61 4.88 30.05
C SER A 175 -2.59 3.83 29.65
N TYR A 176 -2.74 3.18 28.46
CA TYR A 176 -1.87 2.08 28.06
C TYR A 176 -1.04 2.40 26.84
N GLN A 177 0.26 2.45 27.05
CA GLN A 177 1.25 2.59 25.99
C GLN A 177 1.94 1.27 25.74
N LEU A 178 1.87 0.78 24.49
CA LEU A 178 2.66 -0.36 24.04
C LEU A 178 3.97 0.14 23.42
N THR A 179 5.06 -0.42 23.90
CA THR A 179 6.39 -0.24 23.35
C THR A 179 6.79 -1.49 22.59
N ARG A 180 6.90 -1.37 21.25
CA ARG A 180 7.30 -2.45 20.33
C ARG A 180 8.70 -2.21 19.81
N VAL A 181 9.61 -3.17 19.98
CA VAL A 181 10.93 -3.15 19.36
C VAL A 181 10.94 -4.12 18.19
N GLN A 182 11.01 -3.57 16.96
CA GLN A 182 10.93 -4.34 15.72
C GLN A 182 11.73 -3.69 14.58
N ILE A 183 12.02 -4.45 13.53
CA ILE A 183 12.60 -3.96 12.28
C ILE A 183 11.60 -2.99 11.61
N PRO A 184 11.98 -1.77 11.24
CA PRO A 184 11.08 -0.76 10.66
C PRO A 184 10.82 -0.97 9.17
N LEU A 185 10.50 -2.18 8.75
CA LEU A 185 10.28 -2.54 7.36
C LEU A 185 8.88 -3.15 7.15
N ARG A 186 8.32 -2.95 5.98
CA ARG A 186 7.09 -3.58 5.47
C ARG A 186 7.30 -3.92 3.99
N LEU A 187 6.72 -5.02 3.51
CA LEU A 187 6.70 -5.33 2.08
C LEU A 187 6.10 -4.18 1.27
N ALA A 188 6.63 -3.94 0.07
CA ALA A 188 6.30 -2.79 -0.77
C ALA A 188 6.16 -3.10 -2.26
N TYR A 189 5.65 -4.27 -2.60
CA TYR A 189 5.16 -4.58 -3.95
C TYR A 189 3.83 -3.88 -4.21
N ALA A 190 3.02 -3.74 -3.15
CA ALA A 190 1.80 -2.95 -3.14
C ALA A 190 1.84 -1.88 -2.05
N MET A 191 1.12 -0.77 -2.26
CA MET A 191 0.93 0.31 -1.29
C MET A 191 -0.44 0.95 -1.43
N THR A 192 -0.89 1.67 -0.40
CA THR A 192 -2.14 2.41 -0.46
C THR A 192 -2.01 3.66 -1.33
N PHE A 193 -3.12 4.12 -1.92
CA PHE A 193 -3.18 5.35 -2.71
C PHE A 193 -2.52 6.53 -2.00
N ASN A 194 -2.79 6.71 -0.70
CA ASN A 194 -2.22 7.81 0.09
C ASN A 194 -0.69 7.75 0.22
N LYS A 195 -0.10 6.55 0.27
CA LYS A 195 1.36 6.39 0.34
C LYS A 195 2.05 6.61 -0.99
N SER A 196 1.33 6.58 -2.10
CA SER A 196 1.84 6.87 -3.43
C SER A 196 1.88 8.37 -3.75
N GLN A 197 1.29 9.22 -2.90
CA GLN A 197 1.34 10.66 -3.08
C GLN A 197 2.78 11.15 -3.23
N SER A 198 2.99 12.07 -4.15
CA SER A 198 4.32 12.64 -4.48
C SER A 198 5.31 11.66 -5.14
N GLN A 199 4.91 10.42 -5.45
CA GLN A 199 5.74 9.49 -6.20
C GLN A 199 5.31 9.47 -7.68
N THR A 200 6.28 9.49 -8.58
CA THR A 200 6.06 9.19 -10.00
C THR A 200 6.46 7.75 -10.24
N ILE A 201 5.55 6.96 -10.79
CA ILE A 201 5.75 5.52 -10.99
C ILE A 201 5.63 5.24 -12.49
N HIS A 202 6.47 4.37 -13.00
CA HIS A 202 6.47 4.08 -14.43
C HIS A 202 5.33 3.13 -14.83
N LYS A 203 5.06 2.09 -14.03
CA LYS A 203 4.07 1.05 -14.33
C LYS A 203 3.23 0.73 -13.09
N VAL A 204 1.92 0.81 -13.22
CA VAL A 204 0.99 0.69 -12.10
C VAL A 204 -0.18 -0.23 -12.42
N LEU A 205 -0.46 -1.15 -11.51
CA LEU A 205 -1.73 -1.84 -11.42
C LEU A 205 -2.57 -1.17 -10.33
N ILE A 206 -3.76 -0.70 -10.67
CA ILE A 206 -4.69 -0.10 -9.71
C ILE A 206 -5.75 -1.13 -9.34
N ASP A 207 -5.71 -1.58 -8.09
CA ASP A 207 -6.73 -2.48 -7.55
C ASP A 207 -7.98 -1.68 -7.19
N CYS A 208 -9.01 -1.85 -8.02
CA CYS A 208 -10.32 -1.24 -7.88
C CYS A 208 -11.37 -2.23 -7.36
N THR A 209 -10.98 -3.42 -6.90
CA THR A 209 -11.93 -4.41 -6.34
C THR A 209 -12.55 -3.94 -5.03
N GLY A 210 -11.84 -3.10 -4.26
CA GLY A 210 -12.35 -2.40 -3.09
C GLY A 210 -12.81 -1.00 -3.44
N GLU A 211 -13.91 -0.56 -2.85
CA GLU A 211 -14.39 0.81 -3.06
C GLU A 211 -13.42 1.85 -2.47
N PRO A 212 -13.13 2.94 -3.19
CA PRO A 212 -12.45 4.08 -2.61
C PRO A 212 -13.36 4.73 -1.55
N PHE A 213 -12.82 5.02 -0.37
CA PHE A 213 -13.60 5.54 0.76
C PHE A 213 -13.35 7.03 1.03
N ALA A 214 -12.62 7.73 0.17
CA ALA A 214 -12.37 9.16 0.33
C ALA A 214 -12.38 9.90 -1.00
N HIS A 215 -12.71 11.19 -0.91
CA HIS A 215 -12.68 12.12 -2.04
C HIS A 215 -11.30 12.13 -2.72
N GLY A 216 -11.31 12.06 -4.05
CA GLY A 216 -10.11 12.16 -4.87
C GLY A 216 -9.18 10.94 -4.84
N HIS A 217 -9.51 9.85 -4.15
CA HIS A 217 -8.65 8.65 -4.09
C HIS A 217 -8.36 8.06 -5.48
N ALA A 218 -9.39 7.97 -6.34
CA ALA A 218 -9.21 7.48 -7.71
C ALA A 218 -8.27 8.41 -8.50
N TYR A 219 -8.46 9.72 -8.40
CA TYR A 219 -7.59 10.71 -9.05
C TYR A 219 -6.13 10.57 -8.59
N VAL A 220 -5.89 10.40 -7.28
CA VAL A 220 -4.53 10.20 -6.74
C VAL A 220 -3.87 8.98 -7.38
N ALA A 221 -4.57 7.86 -7.49
CA ALA A 221 -4.02 6.64 -8.07
C ALA A 221 -3.66 6.81 -9.56
N PHE A 222 -4.59 7.34 -10.38
CA PHE A 222 -4.39 7.50 -11.81
C PHE A 222 -3.36 8.59 -12.16
N SER A 223 -3.22 9.62 -11.32
CA SER A 223 -2.24 10.69 -11.53
C SER A 223 -0.78 10.29 -11.22
N ARG A 224 -0.52 9.07 -10.73
CA ARG A 224 0.85 8.59 -10.43
C ARG A 224 1.64 8.22 -11.67
N VAL A 225 0.98 7.95 -12.79
CA VAL A 225 1.60 7.46 -14.02
C VAL A 225 1.49 8.50 -15.12
N ARG A 226 2.54 8.63 -15.91
CA ARG A 226 2.61 9.62 -17.01
C ARG A 226 2.01 9.12 -18.32
N ASP A 227 1.99 7.81 -18.53
CA ASP A 227 1.53 7.18 -19.77
C ASP A 227 0.45 6.15 -19.47
N CYS A 228 -0.72 6.31 -20.06
CA CYS A 228 -1.87 5.39 -19.88
C CYS A 228 -1.56 3.95 -20.30
N LYS A 229 -0.59 3.73 -21.20
CA LYS A 229 -0.14 2.37 -21.59
C LYS A 229 0.50 1.60 -20.43
N ASN A 230 0.96 2.31 -19.42
CA ASN A 230 1.62 1.78 -18.24
C ASN A 230 0.67 1.65 -17.02
N VAL A 231 -0.62 1.84 -17.26
CA VAL A 231 -1.67 1.65 -16.24
C VAL A 231 -2.59 0.52 -16.66
N ARG A 232 -2.89 -0.36 -15.73
CA ARG A 232 -4.01 -1.30 -15.82
C ARG A 232 -4.80 -1.28 -14.54
N VAL A 233 -6.07 -1.59 -14.64
CA VAL A 233 -6.95 -1.73 -13.49
C VAL A 233 -7.24 -3.19 -13.22
N PHE A 234 -7.42 -3.51 -11.95
CA PHE A 234 -7.84 -4.82 -11.48
C PHE A 234 -9.22 -4.66 -10.86
N VAL A 235 -10.21 -5.36 -11.41
CA VAL A 235 -11.63 -5.17 -11.11
C VAL A 235 -12.33 -6.49 -10.86
N ASN A 236 -13.47 -6.45 -10.17
CA ASN A 236 -14.37 -7.58 -10.09
C ASN A 236 -15.22 -7.68 -11.37
N LYS A 237 -15.75 -8.86 -11.70
CA LYS A 237 -16.56 -9.08 -12.89
C LYS A 237 -17.85 -8.25 -12.89
N ASP A 238 -18.41 -7.98 -11.71
CA ASP A 238 -19.61 -7.15 -11.52
C ASP A 238 -19.37 -5.64 -11.78
N GLN A 239 -18.11 -5.22 -11.84
CA GLN A 239 -17.71 -3.87 -12.22
C GLN A 239 -17.55 -3.69 -13.74
N LEU A 240 -17.77 -4.73 -14.52
CA LEU A 240 -17.74 -4.67 -15.98
C LEU A 240 -19.14 -4.44 -16.52
N HIS A 241 -19.33 -3.40 -17.31
CA HIS A 241 -20.59 -3.11 -17.96
C HIS A 241 -20.41 -3.05 -19.48
N GLU A 242 -21.42 -3.52 -20.21
CA GLU A 242 -21.47 -3.41 -21.66
C GLU A 242 -21.71 -1.95 -22.07
N THR A 243 -20.84 -1.42 -22.89
CA THR A 243 -21.02 -0.06 -23.44
C THR A 243 -21.78 -0.14 -24.73
N GLY A 244 -23.04 0.31 -24.71
CA GLY A 244 -23.87 0.46 -25.91
C GLY A 244 -23.41 1.67 -26.75
N ILE A 245 -22.27 1.59 -27.43
CA ILE A 245 -21.87 2.57 -28.43
C ILE A 245 -22.46 2.14 -29.78
N ARG A 246 -23.32 2.95 -30.38
CA ARG A 246 -23.90 2.70 -31.69
C ARG A 246 -22.83 2.31 -32.71
N GLY A 247 -22.86 1.05 -33.18
CA GLY A 247 -22.10 0.57 -34.33
C GLY A 247 -20.79 -0.12 -34.05
N ARG A 248 -20.43 -0.45 -32.81
CA ARG A 248 -19.31 -1.35 -32.43
C ARG A 248 -19.84 -2.53 -31.63
N GLU A 249 -19.14 -3.69 -31.73
CA GLU A 249 -19.38 -4.83 -30.87
C GLU A 249 -19.33 -4.35 -29.41
N PHE A 250 -20.20 -4.93 -28.55
CA PHE A 250 -20.28 -4.59 -27.12
C PHE A 250 -18.93 -4.89 -26.46
N GLU A 251 -18.10 -3.88 -26.25
CA GLU A 251 -16.90 -4.00 -25.45
C GLU A 251 -17.27 -3.80 -23.99
N GLN A 252 -16.82 -4.73 -23.15
CA GLN A 252 -16.92 -4.59 -21.70
C GLN A 252 -15.94 -3.52 -21.22
N MET A 253 -16.42 -2.59 -20.43
CA MET A 253 -15.62 -1.51 -19.87
C MET A 253 -15.68 -1.54 -18.35
N PRO A 254 -14.53 -1.38 -17.66
CA PRO A 254 -14.53 -1.29 -16.21
C PRO A 254 -15.11 0.05 -15.71
N PHE A 255 -15.95 -0.04 -14.69
CA PHE A 255 -16.47 1.09 -13.95
C PHE A 255 -15.94 1.07 -12.53
N ILE A 256 -15.54 2.22 -12.04
CA ILE A 256 -15.10 2.39 -10.65
C ILE A 256 -15.94 3.45 -9.97
N THR A 257 -16.12 3.31 -8.67
CA THR A 257 -16.72 4.35 -7.84
C THR A 257 -15.72 5.49 -7.64
N ASN A 258 -16.13 6.72 -7.93
CA ASN A 258 -15.33 7.92 -7.66
C ASN A 258 -16.09 8.81 -6.67
N ILE A 259 -15.60 8.89 -5.43
CA ILE A 259 -16.21 9.75 -4.42
C ILE A 259 -15.77 11.19 -4.67
N VAL A 260 -16.75 12.05 -4.97
CA VAL A 260 -16.56 13.48 -5.14
C VAL A 260 -17.51 14.21 -4.20
N TYR A 261 -16.97 14.97 -3.25
CA TYR A 261 -17.79 15.79 -2.36
C TYR A 261 -18.23 17.05 -3.10
N GLN A 262 -19.51 17.16 -3.35
CA GLN A 262 -20.14 18.28 -4.09
C GLN A 262 -19.89 19.65 -3.43
N GLU A 263 -19.78 19.66 -2.10
CA GLU A 263 -19.47 20.87 -1.34
C GLU A 263 -18.10 21.46 -1.66
N VAL A 264 -17.13 20.61 -1.99
CA VAL A 264 -15.76 21.05 -2.36
C VAL A 264 -15.74 21.68 -3.73
N ILE A 265 -16.60 21.23 -4.65
CA ILE A 265 -16.68 21.78 -6.01
C ILE A 265 -17.41 23.14 -6.02
N LYS A 266 -18.40 23.33 -5.16
CA LYS A 266 -19.18 24.57 -5.09
C LYS A 266 -18.42 25.77 -4.53
N VAL A 267 -17.35 25.55 -3.79
CA VAL A 267 -16.52 26.63 -3.20
C VAL A 267 -15.65 27.33 -4.26
N GLU A 268 -15.39 26.70 -5.42
CA GLU A 268 -14.60 27.33 -6.49
C GLU A 268 -15.40 28.25 -7.42
N ILE A 269 -16.73 28.31 -7.31
CA ILE A 269 -17.59 29.08 -8.23
C ILE A 269 -17.95 30.49 -7.70
N ASP A 270 -17.66 30.78 -6.44
CA ASP A 270 -18.03 32.10 -5.82
C ASP A 270 -16.88 33.15 -5.91
N TYR A 271 -15.96 33.05 -6.88
CA TYR A 271 -14.90 34.06 -7.08
C TYR A 271 -15.29 35.19 -8.05
N ASP A 272 -16.52 35.24 -8.58
CA ASP A 272 -17.01 36.29 -9.50
C ASP A 272 -17.82 37.38 -8.77
N GLY A 273 -17.43 37.78 -7.58
CA GLY A 273 -18.14 38.80 -6.81
C GLY A 273 -17.26 39.71 -5.98
N ILE A 274 -16.21 40.32 -6.59
CA ILE A 274 -15.55 41.50 -6.04
C ILE A 274 -15.26 42.45 -7.22
N ASP A 275 -16.20 43.35 -7.45
CA ASP A 275 -15.97 44.64 -8.10
C ASP A 275 -15.41 45.65 -7.08
#